data_179d658bbf348888d82969553998c4b6
#
_entry.id   179d658bbf348888d82969553998c4b6
#
_cell.length_a   1.000
_cell.length_b   1.000
_cell.length_c   1.000
_cell.angle_alpha   90.00
_cell.angle_beta   90.00
_cell.angle_gamma   90.00
#
_symmetry.space_group_name_H-M   'P 1'
#
loop_
_entity.id
_entity.type
_entity.pdbx_description
1 polymer ?
#
loop_
_entity_poly.entity_id
_entity_poly.type
_entity_poly.pdbx_seq_one_letter_code
_entity_poly.pdbx_strand_id
1 'polypeptide(L)'
;MRVRSFGLLQLGPLPLGAFAEPQSDELMRAPRRERLRMFAAGPATNLFAAFVMLILLGGLATQFVAEEDYIHVQGIVMDGGADQAGMEPWDTLVSINGEPVHTTDDFRTILNGYTSNDTVDVVVIHQNGERETLQATFGDKHQYYSDLGWSEEVLANLEIQPGDPFLGVEGLSEGTAGIDRLAGPLSPRFDGTWGQRALSLPFHILTILLVPFELGGVAIHPFEE
;
A
#
# COMPACT_ATOMS: atom_id res chain seq x y z
N MET A 1 5.11 45.26 0.44
CA MET A 1 4.47 45.13 -0.89
C MET A 1 2.98 45.19 -0.74
N ARG A 2 2.32 46.00 -1.54
CA ARG A 2 0.86 46.07 -1.58
C ARG A 2 0.31 44.95 -2.46
N VAL A 3 -0.78 44.33 -2.00
CA VAL A 3 -1.51 43.31 -2.76
C VAL A 3 -2.57 44.03 -3.59
N ARG A 4 -2.62 43.78 -4.90
CA ARG A 4 -3.60 44.33 -5.82
C ARG A 4 -4.94 43.61 -5.70
N SER A 5 -4.88 42.29 -5.67
CA SER A 5 -6.05 41.44 -5.54
C SER A 5 -5.68 40.16 -4.80
N PHE A 6 -6.65 39.57 -4.14
CA PHE A 6 -6.56 38.22 -3.58
C PHE A 6 -7.89 37.50 -3.80
N GLY A 7 -7.84 36.19 -3.88
CA GLY A 7 -9.03 35.39 -4.11
C GLY A 7 -8.82 33.91 -3.78
N LEU A 8 -9.93 33.19 -3.78
CA LEU A 8 -9.97 31.74 -3.64
C LEU A 8 -10.32 31.14 -5.00
N LEU A 9 -9.58 30.11 -5.37
CA LEU A 9 -9.93 29.22 -6.47
C LEU A 9 -10.79 28.10 -5.91
N GLN A 10 -12.01 27.96 -6.40
CA GLN A 10 -12.96 26.96 -5.96
C GLN A 10 -13.47 26.13 -7.14
N LEU A 11 -13.66 24.84 -6.92
CA LEU A 11 -14.39 23.95 -7.81
C LEU A 11 -15.65 23.46 -7.06
N GLY A 12 -16.76 24.14 -7.28
CA GLY A 12 -17.95 23.93 -6.47
C GLY A 12 -17.68 24.28 -4.99
N PRO A 13 -18.00 23.41 -4.04
CA PRO A 13 -17.73 23.65 -2.61
C PRO A 13 -16.27 23.40 -2.20
N LEU A 14 -15.42 22.86 -3.08
CA LEU A 14 -14.04 22.50 -2.78
C LEU A 14 -13.09 23.67 -3.06
N PRO A 15 -12.37 24.18 -2.02
CA PRO A 15 -11.32 25.16 -2.23
C PRO A 15 -10.10 24.47 -2.87
N LEU A 16 -9.73 24.90 -4.08
CA LEU A 16 -8.56 24.37 -4.80
C LEU A 16 -7.29 25.15 -4.48
N GLY A 17 -7.41 26.38 -4.02
CA GLY A 17 -6.27 27.21 -3.70
C GLY A 17 -6.64 28.65 -3.43
N ALA A 18 -5.64 29.43 -3.04
CA ALA A 18 -5.74 30.87 -2.87
C ALA A 18 -4.67 31.55 -3.71
N PHE A 19 -4.98 32.73 -4.24
CA PHE A 19 -3.99 33.54 -4.94
C PHE A 19 -3.94 34.95 -4.37
N ALA A 20 -2.76 35.55 -4.46
CA ALA A 20 -2.54 36.95 -4.17
C ALA A 20 -1.71 37.55 -5.29
N GLU A 21 -2.21 38.62 -5.88
CA GLU A 21 -1.53 39.37 -6.96
C GLU A 21 -0.84 40.61 -6.37
N PRO A 22 0.50 40.65 -6.35
CA PRO A 22 1.22 41.85 -5.92
C PRO A 22 1.17 42.93 -7.01
N GLN A 23 1.39 44.19 -6.63
CA GLN A 23 1.56 45.25 -7.60
C GLN A 23 2.88 45.05 -8.37
N SER A 24 2.79 44.94 -9.70
CA SER A 24 3.95 44.63 -10.56
C SER A 24 5.10 45.62 -10.42
N ASP A 25 4.78 46.91 -10.28
CA ASP A 25 5.78 47.97 -10.14
C ASP A 25 6.55 47.88 -8.80
N GLU A 26 5.87 47.53 -7.73
CA GLU A 26 6.52 47.29 -6.42
C GLU A 26 7.34 46.03 -6.43
N LEU A 27 6.86 44.98 -7.12
CA LEU A 27 7.56 43.70 -7.24
C LEU A 27 8.90 43.85 -7.98
N MET A 28 8.90 44.63 -9.07
CA MET A 28 10.12 44.90 -9.87
C MET A 28 11.16 45.69 -9.09
N ARG A 29 10.74 46.60 -8.22
CA ARG A 29 11.62 47.46 -7.41
C ARG A 29 12.04 46.84 -6.08
N ALA A 30 11.40 45.72 -5.69
CA ALA A 30 11.65 45.10 -4.42
C ALA A 30 13.04 44.43 -4.35
N PRO A 31 13.70 44.46 -3.19
CA PRO A 31 14.93 43.74 -2.93
C PRO A 31 14.80 42.24 -3.24
N ARG A 32 15.88 41.65 -3.74
CA ARG A 32 15.91 40.21 -4.09
C ARG A 32 15.39 39.29 -2.98
N ARG A 33 15.68 39.61 -1.72
CA ARG A 33 15.23 38.82 -0.56
C ARG A 33 13.71 38.82 -0.39
N GLU A 34 13.05 39.94 -0.62
CA GLU A 34 11.59 40.05 -0.52
C GLU A 34 10.90 39.32 -1.66
N ARG A 35 11.43 39.42 -2.88
CA ARG A 35 10.93 38.65 -4.03
C ARG A 35 11.05 37.14 -3.80
N LEU A 36 12.21 36.67 -3.29
CA LEU A 36 12.40 35.26 -2.97
C LEU A 36 11.43 34.76 -1.90
N ARG A 37 11.21 35.56 -0.82
CA ARG A 37 10.23 35.21 0.22
C ARG A 37 8.82 35.08 -0.34
N MET A 38 8.43 35.96 -1.22
CA MET A 38 7.11 35.95 -1.83
C MET A 38 6.94 34.72 -2.74
N PHE A 39 7.91 34.42 -3.60
CA PHE A 39 7.84 33.23 -4.47
C PHE A 39 7.95 31.92 -3.69
N ALA A 40 8.67 31.91 -2.58
CA ALA A 40 8.79 30.73 -1.73
C ALA A 40 7.56 30.52 -0.83
N ALA A 41 6.74 31.55 -0.59
CA ALA A 41 5.59 31.44 0.32
C ALA A 41 4.56 30.41 -0.13
N GLY A 42 4.25 30.36 -1.44
CA GLY A 42 3.31 29.38 -2.00
C GLY A 42 3.76 27.93 -1.77
N PRO A 43 4.93 27.54 -2.31
CA PRO A 43 5.46 26.19 -2.07
C PRO A 43 5.63 25.85 -0.58
N ALA A 44 6.09 26.83 0.24
CA ALA A 44 6.25 26.60 1.68
C ALA A 44 4.91 26.35 2.39
N THR A 45 3.86 27.08 2.01
CA THR A 45 2.51 26.88 2.57
C THR A 45 1.95 25.52 2.17
N ASN A 46 2.14 25.10 0.91
CA ASN A 46 1.70 23.79 0.45
C ASN A 46 2.43 22.66 1.18
N LEU A 47 3.74 22.79 1.36
CA LEU A 47 4.54 21.83 2.12
C LEU A 47 4.09 21.74 3.58
N PHE A 48 3.82 22.89 4.22
CA PHE A 48 3.28 22.93 5.57
C PHE A 48 1.89 22.30 5.66
N ALA A 49 1.00 22.60 4.72
CA ALA A 49 -0.32 21.98 4.65
C ALA A 49 -0.23 20.47 4.46
N ALA A 50 0.64 19.99 3.57
CA ALA A 50 0.89 18.55 3.38
C ALA A 50 1.39 17.90 4.68
N PHE A 51 2.30 18.53 5.38
CA PHE A 51 2.80 18.05 6.68
C PHE A 51 1.68 17.95 7.72
N VAL A 52 0.81 18.98 7.83
CA VAL A 52 -0.35 18.95 8.74
C VAL A 52 -1.31 17.82 8.34
N MET A 53 -1.59 17.66 7.06
CA MET A 53 -2.47 16.57 6.58
C MET A 53 -1.90 15.19 6.88
N LEU A 54 -0.59 14.99 6.78
CA LEU A 54 0.06 13.73 7.16
C LEU A 54 -0.08 13.45 8.66
N ILE A 55 0.07 14.46 9.51
CA ILE A 55 -0.17 14.30 10.97
C ILE A 55 -1.62 13.90 11.23
N LEU A 56 -2.57 14.54 10.56
CA LEU A 56 -3.99 14.19 10.70
C LEU A 56 -4.27 12.78 10.19
N LEU A 57 -3.69 12.39 9.06
CA LEU A 57 -3.80 11.04 8.52
C LEU A 57 -3.23 10.00 9.49
N GLY A 58 -2.04 10.27 10.05
CA GLY A 58 -1.44 9.42 11.07
C GLY A 58 -2.33 9.29 12.31
N GLY A 59 -2.93 10.41 12.76
CA GLY A 59 -3.90 10.40 13.85
C GLY A 59 -5.16 9.60 13.54
N LEU A 60 -5.69 9.68 12.32
CA LEU A 60 -6.82 8.88 11.87
C LEU A 60 -6.44 7.40 11.78
N ALA A 61 -5.26 7.08 11.28
CA ALA A 61 -4.79 5.70 11.17
C ALA A 61 -4.78 4.97 12.53
N THR A 62 -4.62 5.70 13.64
CA THR A 62 -4.68 5.11 14.99
C THR A 62 -6.07 4.64 15.42
N GLN A 63 -7.11 5.12 14.74
CA GLN A 63 -8.50 4.76 15.04
C GLN A 63 -8.93 3.47 14.34
N PHE A 64 -8.17 3.03 13.34
CA PHE A 64 -8.44 1.76 12.67
C PHE A 64 -7.83 0.62 13.48
N VAL A 65 -8.68 -0.28 13.88
CA VAL A 65 -8.32 -1.54 14.52
C VAL A 65 -8.82 -2.64 13.59
N ALA A 66 -7.98 -3.62 13.30
CA ALA A 66 -8.46 -4.80 12.58
C ALA A 66 -9.53 -5.48 13.45
N GLU A 67 -10.68 -5.78 12.85
CA GLU A 67 -11.77 -6.46 13.57
C GLU A 67 -11.34 -7.87 13.93
N GLU A 68 -10.55 -8.50 13.06
CA GLU A 68 -9.88 -9.77 13.28
C GLU A 68 -8.49 -9.71 12.60
N ASP A 69 -7.48 -10.33 13.23
CA ASP A 69 -6.10 -10.35 12.73
C ASP A 69 -5.94 -11.46 11.67
N TYR A 70 -6.48 -11.25 10.49
CA TYR A 70 -6.31 -12.11 9.32
C TYR A 70 -5.41 -11.47 8.28
N ILE A 71 -5.03 -12.23 7.27
CA ILE A 71 -4.23 -11.74 6.16
C ILE A 71 -5.11 -11.39 4.96
N HIS A 72 -4.74 -10.30 4.29
CA HIS A 72 -5.39 -9.83 3.07
C HIS A 72 -4.54 -10.21 1.86
N VAL A 73 -5.20 -10.73 0.84
CA VAL A 73 -4.57 -11.09 -0.45
C VAL A 73 -4.65 -9.89 -1.39
N GLN A 74 -3.52 -9.37 -1.81
CA GLN A 74 -3.49 -8.19 -2.70
C GLN A 74 -3.65 -8.55 -4.17
N GLY A 75 -3.19 -9.73 -4.58
CA GLY A 75 -3.26 -10.20 -5.95
C GLY A 75 -3.49 -11.70 -6.04
N ILE A 76 -4.08 -12.12 -7.15
CA ILE A 76 -4.34 -13.52 -7.49
C ILE A 76 -3.63 -13.81 -8.80
N VAL A 77 -2.94 -14.96 -8.85
CA VAL A 77 -2.29 -15.44 -10.07
C VAL A 77 -3.35 -16.05 -10.98
N MET A 78 -3.45 -15.55 -12.21
CA MET A 78 -4.40 -16.06 -13.19
C MET A 78 -4.16 -17.55 -13.45
N ASP A 79 -5.25 -18.31 -13.56
CA ASP A 79 -5.25 -19.76 -13.70
C ASP A 79 -4.56 -20.52 -12.55
N GLY A 80 -4.21 -19.83 -11.45
CA GLY A 80 -3.71 -20.44 -10.22
C GLY A 80 -4.82 -21.11 -9.40
N GLY A 81 -4.44 -21.84 -8.35
CA GLY A 81 -5.40 -22.55 -7.49
C GLY A 81 -6.42 -21.62 -6.81
N ALA A 82 -5.99 -20.43 -6.39
CA ALA A 82 -6.86 -19.41 -5.81
C ALA A 82 -7.88 -18.87 -6.82
N ASP A 83 -7.43 -18.53 -8.05
CA ASP A 83 -8.27 -18.02 -9.13
C ASP A 83 -9.33 -19.07 -9.53
N GLN A 84 -8.90 -20.31 -9.76
CA GLN A 84 -9.81 -21.41 -10.10
C GLN A 84 -10.83 -21.73 -9.00
N ALA A 85 -10.48 -21.47 -7.75
CA ALA A 85 -11.38 -21.60 -6.61
C ALA A 85 -12.38 -20.44 -6.48
N GLY A 86 -12.16 -19.32 -7.18
CA GLY A 86 -13.02 -18.14 -7.12
C GLY A 86 -12.60 -17.09 -6.09
N MET A 87 -11.35 -17.12 -5.60
CA MET A 87 -10.81 -16.03 -4.79
C MET A 87 -10.65 -14.76 -5.63
N GLU A 88 -10.86 -13.62 -5.01
CA GLU A 88 -10.71 -12.32 -5.64
C GLU A 88 -9.56 -11.51 -4.99
N PRO A 89 -8.93 -10.58 -5.73
CA PRO A 89 -8.00 -9.64 -5.14
C PRO A 89 -8.66 -8.87 -3.97
N TRP A 90 -7.91 -8.67 -2.89
CA TRP A 90 -8.37 -8.04 -1.65
C TRP A 90 -9.31 -8.87 -0.78
N ASP A 91 -9.48 -10.14 -1.08
CA ASP A 91 -10.11 -11.05 -0.15
C ASP A 91 -9.27 -11.20 1.13
N THR A 92 -9.97 -11.44 2.22
CA THR A 92 -9.36 -11.75 3.51
C THR A 92 -9.32 -13.26 3.70
N LEU A 93 -8.12 -13.82 3.80
CA LEU A 93 -7.93 -15.24 4.06
C LEU A 93 -8.06 -15.53 5.57
N VAL A 94 -9.03 -16.35 5.92
CA VAL A 94 -9.40 -16.64 7.30
C VAL A 94 -8.78 -17.95 7.79
N SER A 95 -8.91 -19.02 7.01
CA SER A 95 -8.38 -20.33 7.37
C SER A 95 -8.14 -21.21 6.14
N ILE A 96 -7.23 -22.16 6.28
CA ILE A 96 -6.96 -23.20 5.30
C ILE A 96 -7.20 -24.55 6.01
N ASN A 97 -8.12 -25.34 5.46
CA ASN A 97 -8.50 -26.65 6.01
C ASN A 97 -8.89 -26.61 7.51
N GLY A 98 -9.48 -25.48 7.93
CA GLY A 98 -9.90 -25.25 9.32
C GLY A 98 -8.79 -24.69 10.23
N GLU A 99 -7.55 -24.61 9.80
CA GLU A 99 -6.48 -23.94 10.53
C GLU A 99 -6.51 -22.44 10.26
N PRO A 100 -6.61 -21.57 11.30
CA PRO A 100 -6.70 -20.15 11.14
C PRO A 100 -5.38 -19.54 10.62
N VAL A 101 -5.47 -18.51 9.79
CA VAL A 101 -4.32 -17.83 9.21
C VAL A 101 -4.33 -16.37 9.67
N HIS A 102 -3.53 -16.05 10.68
CA HIS A 102 -3.43 -14.69 11.23
C HIS A 102 -2.22 -13.92 10.68
N THR A 103 -1.15 -14.64 10.39
CA THR A 103 0.11 -14.04 9.93
C THR A 103 0.58 -14.70 8.63
N THR A 104 1.48 -14.01 7.94
CA THR A 104 2.17 -14.57 6.77
C THR A 104 2.99 -15.82 7.13
N ASP A 105 3.49 -15.90 8.36
CA ASP A 105 4.23 -17.07 8.83
C ASP A 105 3.30 -18.25 9.11
N ASP A 106 2.08 -18.02 9.63
CA ASP A 106 1.07 -19.08 9.75
C ASP A 106 0.74 -19.65 8.36
N PHE A 107 0.49 -18.76 7.40
CA PHE A 107 0.22 -19.16 6.02
C PHE A 107 1.32 -20.06 5.45
N ARG A 108 2.58 -19.66 5.59
CA ARG A 108 3.72 -20.47 5.13
C ARG A 108 3.81 -21.81 5.87
N THR A 109 3.61 -21.78 7.18
CA THR A 109 3.68 -23.00 8.02
C THR A 109 2.62 -24.00 7.63
N ILE A 110 1.38 -23.54 7.41
CA ILE A 110 0.27 -24.37 6.96
C ILE A 110 0.57 -24.94 5.57
N LEU A 111 1.00 -24.11 4.62
CA LEU A 111 1.33 -24.58 3.28
C LEU A 111 2.42 -25.67 3.29
N ASN A 112 3.43 -25.54 4.12
CA ASN A 112 4.51 -26.55 4.23
C ASN A 112 4.00 -27.95 4.64
N GLY A 113 2.79 -28.06 5.12
CA GLY A 113 2.13 -29.34 5.43
C GLY A 113 1.50 -30.05 4.23
N TYR A 114 1.50 -29.41 3.07
CA TYR A 114 0.86 -29.89 1.83
C TYR A 114 1.86 -30.04 0.70
N THR A 115 1.38 -30.58 -0.41
CA THR A 115 2.14 -30.71 -1.66
C THR A 115 1.32 -30.16 -2.84
N SER A 116 1.96 -29.94 -3.96
CA SER A 116 1.25 -29.59 -5.20
C SER A 116 0.20 -30.65 -5.54
N ASN A 117 -0.94 -30.19 -6.08
CA ASN A 117 -2.15 -30.97 -6.40
C ASN A 117 -3.00 -31.40 -5.18
N ASP A 118 -2.62 -31.07 -3.94
CA ASP A 118 -3.53 -31.22 -2.82
C ASP A 118 -4.68 -30.21 -2.92
N THR A 119 -5.90 -30.65 -2.60
CA THR A 119 -7.09 -29.79 -2.57
C THR A 119 -7.48 -29.55 -1.11
N VAL A 120 -7.69 -28.28 -0.78
CA VAL A 120 -8.00 -27.82 0.59
C VAL A 120 -9.22 -26.91 0.60
N ASP A 121 -9.90 -26.87 1.73
CA ASP A 121 -10.96 -25.89 1.98
C ASP A 121 -10.33 -24.58 2.46
N VAL A 122 -10.55 -23.50 1.72
CA VAL A 122 -10.07 -22.16 2.03
C VAL A 122 -11.27 -21.29 2.40
N VAL A 123 -11.26 -20.73 3.60
CA VAL A 123 -12.30 -19.80 4.03
C VAL A 123 -11.82 -18.38 3.81
N VAL A 124 -12.60 -17.62 3.04
CA VAL A 124 -12.34 -16.22 2.72
C VAL A 124 -13.48 -15.31 3.14
N ILE A 125 -13.17 -14.05 3.32
CA ILE A 125 -14.15 -12.96 3.42
C ILE A 125 -13.90 -12.03 2.25
N HIS A 126 -14.89 -11.90 1.36
CA HIS A 126 -14.85 -11.01 0.20
C HIS A 126 -14.98 -9.55 0.59
N GLN A 127 -14.67 -8.63 -0.32
CA GLN A 127 -14.79 -7.20 -0.08
C GLN A 127 -16.21 -6.73 0.32
N ASN A 128 -17.23 -7.48 -0.07
CA ASN A 128 -18.63 -7.22 0.30
C ASN A 128 -18.96 -7.68 1.72
N GLY A 129 -18.01 -8.31 2.45
CA GLY A 129 -18.20 -8.87 3.78
C GLY A 129 -18.82 -10.28 3.79
N GLU A 130 -19.05 -10.88 2.63
CA GLU A 130 -19.56 -12.26 2.54
C GLU A 130 -18.45 -13.25 2.85
N ARG A 131 -18.75 -14.22 3.71
CA ARG A 131 -17.82 -15.29 4.07
C ARG A 131 -18.14 -16.54 3.26
N GLU A 132 -17.16 -17.04 2.54
CA GLU A 132 -17.31 -18.22 1.68
C GLU A 132 -16.22 -19.25 1.97
N THR A 133 -16.55 -20.52 1.74
CA THR A 133 -15.59 -21.61 1.76
C THR A 133 -15.37 -22.12 0.35
N LEU A 134 -14.15 -21.95 -0.14
CA LEU A 134 -13.72 -22.28 -1.47
C LEU A 134 -12.87 -23.54 -1.46
N GLN A 135 -12.96 -24.36 -2.49
CA GLN A 135 -12.07 -25.50 -2.66
C GLN A 135 -10.93 -25.12 -3.61
N ALA A 136 -9.74 -24.94 -3.08
CA ALA A 136 -8.55 -24.57 -3.85
C ALA A 136 -7.61 -25.76 -3.99
N THR A 137 -7.06 -25.94 -5.18
CA THR A 137 -6.03 -26.95 -5.45
C THR A 137 -4.68 -26.27 -5.59
N PHE A 138 -3.69 -26.70 -4.85
CA PHE A 138 -2.35 -26.13 -4.92
C PHE A 138 -1.67 -26.44 -6.24
N GLY A 139 -1.14 -25.41 -6.91
CA GLY A 139 -0.19 -25.55 -7.99
C GLY A 139 1.20 -25.94 -7.52
N ASP A 140 2.13 -26.10 -8.46
CA ASP A 140 3.54 -26.32 -8.18
C ASP A 140 4.29 -24.97 -8.20
N LYS A 141 4.83 -24.57 -7.05
CA LYS A 141 5.54 -23.31 -6.90
C LYS A 141 6.80 -23.23 -7.75
N HIS A 142 7.53 -24.34 -7.82
CA HIS A 142 8.75 -24.43 -8.62
C HIS A 142 8.44 -24.27 -10.12
N GLN A 143 7.42 -24.97 -10.60
CA GLN A 143 7.01 -24.85 -11.99
C GLN A 143 6.57 -23.43 -12.32
N TYR A 144 5.74 -22.81 -11.47
CA TYR A 144 5.27 -21.44 -11.67
C TYR A 144 6.44 -20.44 -11.88
N TYR A 145 7.44 -20.46 -11.01
CA TYR A 145 8.59 -19.56 -11.16
C TYR A 145 9.52 -19.93 -12.29
N SER A 146 9.63 -21.21 -12.63
CA SER A 146 10.37 -21.67 -13.82
C SER A 146 9.72 -21.15 -15.11
N ASP A 147 8.39 -21.18 -15.20
CA ASP A 147 7.63 -20.65 -16.34
C ASP A 147 7.75 -19.13 -16.47
N LEU A 148 7.96 -18.42 -15.37
CA LEU A 148 8.32 -16.99 -15.33
C LEU A 148 9.77 -16.71 -15.76
N GLY A 149 10.58 -17.76 -16.04
CA GLY A 149 11.96 -17.64 -16.51
C GLY A 149 12.99 -17.54 -15.41
N TRP A 150 12.66 -17.92 -14.16
CA TRP A 150 13.66 -17.97 -13.08
C TRP A 150 14.59 -19.16 -13.30
N SER A 151 15.89 -18.96 -13.05
CA SER A 151 16.87 -20.02 -13.19
C SER A 151 16.83 -20.99 -12.02
N GLU A 152 17.19 -22.25 -12.26
CA GLU A 152 17.33 -23.28 -11.22
C GLU A 152 18.22 -22.85 -10.05
N GLU A 153 19.25 -22.06 -10.35
CA GLU A 153 20.14 -21.52 -9.31
C GLU A 153 19.41 -20.55 -8.36
N VAL A 154 18.53 -19.71 -8.89
CA VAL A 154 17.72 -18.79 -8.10
C VAL A 154 16.70 -19.56 -7.27
N LEU A 155 16.02 -20.53 -7.86
CA LEU A 155 15.05 -21.37 -7.17
C LEU A 155 15.69 -22.17 -6.03
N ALA A 156 16.85 -22.73 -6.27
CA ALA A 156 17.62 -23.46 -5.25
C ALA A 156 18.08 -22.55 -4.09
N ASN A 157 18.51 -21.32 -4.41
CA ASN A 157 18.89 -20.34 -3.38
C ASN A 157 17.69 -19.89 -2.51
N LEU A 158 16.47 -19.93 -3.05
CA LEU A 158 15.23 -19.63 -2.36
C LEU A 158 14.59 -20.87 -1.71
N GLU A 159 15.28 -22.02 -1.76
CA GLU A 159 14.82 -23.29 -1.24
C GLU A 159 13.46 -23.75 -1.83
N ILE A 160 13.16 -23.32 -3.08
CA ILE A 160 11.95 -23.72 -3.78
C ILE A 160 12.22 -25.05 -4.51
N GLN A 161 11.44 -26.06 -4.18
CA GLN A 161 11.59 -27.41 -4.72
C GLN A 161 10.40 -27.81 -5.61
N PRO A 162 10.60 -28.72 -6.58
CA PRO A 162 9.49 -29.32 -7.31
C PRO A 162 8.50 -29.99 -6.35
N GLY A 163 7.22 -29.69 -6.53
CA GLY A 163 6.15 -30.20 -5.68
C GLY A 163 5.81 -29.31 -4.49
N ASP A 164 6.53 -28.18 -4.27
CA ASP A 164 6.15 -27.21 -3.26
C ASP A 164 4.77 -26.61 -3.58
N PRO A 165 3.89 -26.51 -2.57
CA PRO A 165 2.53 -26.03 -2.77
C PRO A 165 2.49 -24.54 -3.08
N PHE A 166 1.65 -24.16 -4.02
CA PHE A 166 1.42 -22.78 -4.43
C PHE A 166 -0.08 -22.51 -4.54
N LEU A 167 -0.62 -21.70 -3.66
CA LEU A 167 -2.04 -21.31 -3.71
C LEU A 167 -2.35 -20.38 -4.89
N GLY A 168 -1.37 -19.64 -5.37
CA GLY A 168 -1.57 -18.65 -6.43
C GLY A 168 -2.03 -17.31 -5.90
N VAL A 169 -1.57 -16.91 -4.72
CA VAL A 169 -1.81 -15.60 -4.11
C VAL A 169 -0.53 -14.79 -4.05
N GLU A 170 -0.64 -13.49 -4.24
CA GLU A 170 0.48 -12.54 -4.21
C GLU A 170 0.18 -11.36 -3.27
N GLY A 171 1.24 -10.80 -2.69
CA GLY A 171 1.14 -9.60 -1.89
C GLY A 171 0.29 -9.77 -0.63
N LEU A 172 0.67 -10.70 0.23
CA LEU A 172 -0.01 -10.89 1.53
C LEU A 172 0.28 -9.71 2.47
N SER A 173 -0.76 -9.19 3.12
CA SER A 173 -0.63 -8.14 4.13
C SER A 173 -1.44 -8.48 5.38
N GLU A 174 -0.85 -8.20 6.54
CA GLU A 174 -1.43 -8.52 7.85
C GLU A 174 -2.22 -7.34 8.41
N GLY A 175 -3.42 -7.57 8.89
CA GLY A 175 -4.24 -6.62 9.63
C GLY A 175 -4.28 -5.22 9.01
N THR A 176 -3.78 -4.22 9.71
CA THR A 176 -3.76 -2.82 9.28
C THR A 176 -2.46 -2.39 8.59
N ALA A 177 -1.64 -3.33 8.09
CA ALA A 177 -0.31 -3.04 7.54
C ALA A 177 -0.30 -1.96 6.44
N GLY A 178 -1.33 -1.90 5.59
CA GLY A 178 -1.48 -0.85 4.58
C GLY A 178 -1.66 0.54 5.19
N ILE A 179 -2.48 0.65 6.23
CA ILE A 179 -2.73 1.91 6.96
C ILE A 179 -1.48 2.31 7.73
N ASP A 180 -0.79 1.36 8.35
CA ASP A 180 0.46 1.60 9.07
C ASP A 180 1.57 2.08 8.13
N ARG A 181 1.64 1.57 6.91
CA ARG A 181 2.55 2.07 5.87
C ARG A 181 2.25 3.52 5.49
N LEU A 182 0.97 3.88 5.35
CA LEU A 182 0.58 5.27 5.07
C LEU A 182 0.90 6.20 6.24
N ALA A 183 0.67 5.76 7.47
CA ALA A 183 1.01 6.51 8.67
C ALA A 183 2.53 6.58 8.91
N GLY A 184 3.27 5.53 8.55
CA GLY A 184 4.72 5.44 8.65
C GLY A 184 5.25 5.79 10.05
N PRO A 185 6.20 6.74 10.17
CA PRO A 185 6.73 7.14 11.48
C PRO A 185 5.72 7.75 12.44
N LEU A 186 4.53 8.12 11.94
CA LEU A 186 3.43 8.65 12.76
C LEU A 186 2.54 7.54 13.31
N SER A 187 2.67 6.30 12.80
CA SER A 187 1.97 5.14 13.33
C SER A 187 2.36 4.88 14.79
N PRO A 188 1.40 4.54 15.66
CA PRO A 188 1.69 4.07 17.01
C PRO A 188 2.50 2.76 17.03
N ARG A 189 2.37 1.96 15.96
CA ARG A 189 3.07 0.68 15.79
C ARG A 189 4.49 0.82 15.23
N PHE A 190 4.94 2.05 14.94
CA PHE A 190 6.31 2.28 14.48
C PHE A 190 7.31 1.89 15.60
N ASP A 191 8.08 0.86 15.36
CA ASP A 191 9.10 0.38 16.27
C ASP A 191 10.38 1.21 16.14
N GLY A 192 10.46 2.29 16.89
CA GLY A 192 11.61 3.19 16.86
C GLY A 192 11.53 4.31 17.89
N THR A 193 12.70 4.84 18.23
CA THR A 193 12.83 5.99 19.13
C THR A 193 12.29 7.28 18.50
N TRP A 194 12.00 8.28 19.30
CA TRP A 194 11.57 9.61 18.83
C TRP A 194 12.56 10.24 17.84
N GLY A 195 13.86 10.03 18.03
CA GLY A 195 14.89 10.50 17.10
C GLY A 195 14.78 9.81 15.74
N GLN A 196 14.58 8.50 15.72
CA GLN A 196 14.38 7.74 14.49
C GLN A 196 13.09 8.13 13.77
N ARG A 197 11.99 8.34 14.51
CA ARG A 197 10.74 8.87 13.94
C ARG A 197 10.94 10.22 13.26
N ALA A 198 11.60 11.15 13.92
CA ALA A 198 11.85 12.48 13.39
C ALA A 198 12.77 12.45 12.16
N LEU A 199 13.77 11.58 12.15
CA LEU A 199 14.74 11.45 11.05
C LEU A 199 14.10 10.75 9.84
N SER A 200 13.23 9.77 10.04
CA SER A 200 12.55 9.05 8.95
C SER A 200 11.38 9.83 8.33
N LEU A 201 10.83 10.82 9.02
CA LEU A 201 9.67 11.56 8.54
C LEU A 201 9.86 12.22 7.15
N PRO A 202 10.99 12.90 6.85
CA PRO A 202 11.21 13.48 5.53
C PRO A 202 11.24 12.44 4.42
N PHE A 203 11.85 11.28 4.69
CA PHE A 203 11.91 10.16 3.73
C PHE A 203 10.53 9.55 3.53
N HIS A 204 9.75 9.42 4.59
CA HIS A 204 8.38 8.92 4.51
C HIS A 204 7.47 9.84 3.69
N ILE A 205 7.59 11.16 3.87
CA ILE A 205 6.87 12.14 3.03
C ILE A 205 7.22 11.94 1.55
N LEU A 206 8.51 11.76 1.26
CA LEU A 206 8.97 11.51 -0.11
C LEU A 206 8.39 10.20 -0.66
N THR A 207 8.38 9.13 0.12
CA THR A 207 7.80 7.85 -0.26
C THR A 207 6.32 7.99 -0.59
N ILE A 208 5.52 8.65 0.26
CA ILE A 208 4.08 8.88 -0.02
C ILE A 208 3.88 9.68 -1.31
N LEU A 209 4.71 10.70 -1.55
CA LEU A 209 4.62 11.49 -2.78
C LEU A 209 4.97 10.69 -4.04
N LEU A 210 5.76 9.62 -3.90
CA LEU A 210 6.15 8.74 -4.99
C LEU A 210 5.18 7.57 -5.20
N VAL A 211 4.36 7.22 -4.20
CA VAL A 211 3.36 6.13 -4.29
C VAL A 211 2.52 6.17 -5.58
N PRO A 212 1.99 7.32 -6.06
CA PRO A 212 1.23 7.35 -7.31
C PRO A 212 2.06 6.95 -8.53
N PHE A 213 3.38 7.15 -8.49
CA PHE A 213 4.30 6.77 -9.57
C PHE A 213 4.72 5.31 -9.48
N GLU A 214 4.86 4.79 -8.26
CA GLU A 214 5.14 3.37 -8.00
C GLU A 214 3.92 2.49 -8.32
N LEU A 215 2.71 2.94 -8.00
CA LEU A 215 1.47 2.26 -8.38
C LEU A 215 1.26 2.22 -9.90
N GLY A 216 1.84 3.17 -10.65
CA GLY A 216 1.88 3.12 -12.11
C GLY A 216 2.93 2.16 -12.68
N GLY A 217 3.86 1.67 -11.86
CA GLY A 217 4.94 0.75 -12.22
C GLY A 217 4.78 -0.66 -11.62
N VAL A 218 4.07 -0.80 -10.52
CA VAL A 218 3.52 -2.08 -10.08
C VAL A 218 2.42 -2.39 -11.07
N ALA A 219 2.68 -3.32 -11.96
CA ALA A 219 1.69 -3.84 -12.85
C ALA A 219 0.42 -4.11 -12.04
N ILE A 220 -0.51 -3.19 -12.12
CA ILE A 220 -1.89 -3.49 -11.85
C ILE A 220 -2.28 -4.34 -13.04
N HIS A 221 -1.71 -5.55 -13.13
CA HIS A 221 -2.37 -6.61 -13.80
C HIS A 221 -3.47 -7.01 -12.84
N PRO A 222 -4.69 -6.66 -13.14
CA PRO A 222 -5.49 -7.39 -14.09
C PRO A 222 -6.67 -6.59 -14.62
N PHE A 223 -6.40 -5.55 -15.32
CA PHE A 223 -7.45 -4.90 -16.10
C PHE A 223 -7.02 -4.87 -17.57
N GLU A 224 -6.66 -6.02 -18.10
CA GLU A 224 -6.74 -6.25 -19.55
C GLU A 224 -8.03 -7.02 -19.79
N GLU A 225 -8.95 -6.32 -20.51
CA GLU A 225 -10.17 -6.83 -21.08
C GLU A 225 -9.94 -8.06 -21.98
#